data_54f04ee424bb8b329fd8e8d806427bad
#
_entry.id   54f04ee424bb8b329fd8e8d806427bad
#
_cell.length_a   1.000
_cell.length_b   1.000
_cell.length_c   1.000
_cell.angle_alpha   90.00
_cell.angle_beta   90.00
_cell.angle_gamma   90.00
#
_symmetry.space_group_name_H-M   'P 1'
#
loop_
_entity.id
_entity.type
_entity.pdbx_description
1 polymer ?
#
loop_
_entity_poly.entity_id
_entity_poly.type
_entity_poly.pdbx_seq_one_letter_code
_entity_poly.pdbx_strand_id
1 'polypeptide(L)'
;MSVQDRFNPQSTDIFVASSPKTGTTWLKALTFAILTRSRLSGSTTSSLLAKMPHDCVPFLEFQLSDQNPSNRDLAIPLLSTHVPYSCLPKSIISSSCKIIYICRDAKDAFVSLWYFLAKMQRSDNVEPLPLEEAFELFCNGIANYGPYWDHVLGYWRASLEFPEKILFLTYEEMKKDTATHVKKLAEFMGCSFTLEEEEGGGVQKIISMCSFEELSSLEVNKNAEHRTPGISSPIQNSVFFRKGEIGDWANHLTPEMGARLDDIMEKKLKGSGLKLPR
;
A
#
# COMPACT_ATOMS: atom_id res chain seq x y z
N MET A 1 -16.48 -1.91 -24.31
CA MET A 1 -15.45 -2.58 -23.50
C MET A 1 -14.86 -1.54 -22.57
N SER A 2 -14.99 -1.69 -21.26
CA SER A 2 -14.38 -0.75 -20.33
C SER A 2 -12.84 -0.91 -20.38
N VAL A 3 -12.11 0.11 -19.95
CA VAL A 3 -10.64 0.04 -19.85
C VAL A 3 -10.22 -1.12 -18.95
N GLN A 4 -11.02 -1.44 -17.94
CA GLN A 4 -10.81 -2.57 -17.03
C GLN A 4 -10.88 -3.95 -17.72
N ASP A 5 -11.67 -4.08 -18.81
CA ASP A 5 -11.80 -5.33 -19.57
C ASP A 5 -10.58 -5.64 -20.45
N ARG A 6 -9.66 -4.68 -20.61
CA ARG A 6 -8.46 -4.82 -21.46
C ARG A 6 -7.22 -5.29 -20.73
N PHE A 7 -7.21 -5.25 -19.40
CA PHE A 7 -6.05 -5.70 -18.65
C PHE A 7 -5.96 -7.23 -18.66
N ASN A 8 -4.83 -7.72 -19.14
CA ASN A 8 -4.55 -9.17 -19.18
C ASN A 8 -3.39 -9.48 -18.22
N PRO A 9 -3.67 -9.96 -16.99
CA PRO A 9 -2.64 -10.30 -16.04
C PRO A 9 -1.86 -11.54 -16.46
N GLN A 10 -0.59 -11.60 -16.11
CA GLN A 10 0.19 -12.83 -16.17
C GLN A 10 -0.08 -13.68 -14.93
N SER A 11 -0.03 -15.00 -15.04
CA SER A 11 -0.27 -15.92 -13.92
C SER A 11 0.70 -15.72 -12.74
N THR A 12 1.86 -15.15 -13.01
CA THR A 12 2.91 -14.85 -12.03
C THR A 12 2.74 -13.48 -11.36
N ASP A 13 1.77 -12.66 -11.79
CA ASP A 13 1.60 -11.32 -11.25
C ASP A 13 1.20 -11.33 -9.78
N ILE A 14 1.76 -10.39 -9.05
CA ILE A 14 1.47 -10.13 -7.65
C ILE A 14 1.02 -8.68 -7.51
N PHE A 15 -0.18 -8.49 -6.97
CA PHE A 15 -0.75 -7.17 -6.74
C PHE A 15 -0.61 -6.76 -5.29
N VAL A 16 0.05 -5.64 -5.04
CA VAL A 16 0.08 -4.97 -3.74
C VAL A 16 -1.12 -4.03 -3.65
N ALA A 17 -2.14 -4.42 -2.92
CA ALA A 17 -3.40 -3.70 -2.81
C ALA A 17 -3.55 -3.02 -1.44
N SER A 18 -4.14 -1.83 -1.41
CA SER A 18 -4.37 -1.09 -0.16
C SER A 18 -5.32 0.08 -0.40
N SER A 19 -6.05 0.53 0.62
CA SER A 19 -6.56 1.89 0.61
C SER A 19 -5.40 2.89 0.66
N PRO A 20 -5.54 4.13 0.12
CA PRO A 20 -4.48 5.12 0.23
C PRO A 20 -4.02 5.35 1.67
N LYS A 21 -2.71 5.50 1.88
CA LYS A 21 -2.07 5.84 3.16
C LYS A 21 -2.14 4.77 4.27
N THR A 22 -2.44 3.54 3.93
CA THR A 22 -2.47 2.42 4.89
C THR A 22 -1.18 1.58 4.94
N GLY A 23 -0.05 2.09 4.38
CA GLY A 23 1.24 1.39 4.38
C GLY A 23 1.71 0.94 3.00
N THR A 24 1.09 1.41 1.92
CA THR A 24 1.39 1.05 0.53
C THR A 24 2.87 1.20 0.18
N THR A 25 3.48 2.34 0.52
CA THR A 25 4.91 2.62 0.22
C THR A 25 5.83 1.60 0.89
N TRP A 26 5.56 1.27 2.14
CA TRP A 26 6.32 0.27 2.89
C TRP A 26 6.15 -1.14 2.33
N LEU A 27 4.90 -1.54 2.05
CA LEU A 27 4.62 -2.86 1.49
C LEU A 27 5.23 -3.04 0.09
N LYS A 28 5.21 -1.99 -0.74
CA LYS A 28 5.91 -1.98 -2.04
C LYS A 28 7.42 -2.19 -1.86
N ALA A 29 8.04 -1.46 -0.95
CA ALA A 29 9.46 -1.60 -0.68
C ALA A 29 9.81 -3.03 -0.22
N LEU A 30 9.05 -3.58 0.74
CA LEU A 30 9.27 -4.94 1.25
C LEU A 30 9.10 -6.00 0.15
N THR A 31 7.99 -5.98 -0.58
CA THR A 31 7.72 -6.98 -1.63
C THR A 31 8.74 -6.90 -2.76
N PHE A 32 9.14 -5.70 -3.15
CA PHE A 32 10.19 -5.50 -4.15
C PHE A 32 11.55 -6.03 -3.65
N ALA A 33 11.95 -5.66 -2.42
CA ALA A 33 13.21 -6.12 -1.84
C ALA A 33 13.25 -7.65 -1.69
N ILE A 34 12.18 -8.27 -1.25
CA ILE A 34 12.06 -9.73 -1.12
C ILE A 34 12.24 -10.41 -2.48
N LEU A 35 11.54 -9.95 -3.52
CA LEU A 35 11.61 -10.57 -4.86
C LEU A 35 12.97 -10.36 -5.55
N THR A 36 13.64 -9.25 -5.27
CA THR A 36 14.88 -8.92 -5.95
C THR A 36 16.14 -9.28 -5.15
N ARG A 37 15.99 -9.83 -3.94
CA ARG A 37 17.12 -10.09 -3.02
C ARG A 37 18.21 -10.99 -3.60
N SER A 38 17.84 -12.02 -4.37
CA SER A 38 18.81 -12.92 -5.01
C SER A 38 19.64 -12.24 -6.10
N ARG A 39 19.11 -11.18 -6.71
CA ARG A 39 19.82 -10.38 -7.71
C ARG A 39 20.80 -9.38 -7.08
N LEU A 40 20.63 -9.09 -5.77
CA LEU A 40 21.46 -8.15 -5.00
C LEU A 40 22.78 -8.76 -4.52
N SER A 41 22.94 -10.09 -4.56
CA SER A 41 24.18 -10.79 -4.20
C SER A 41 25.33 -10.60 -5.20
N GLY A 42 25.08 -9.95 -6.35
CA GLY A 42 26.05 -9.67 -7.40
C GLY A 42 26.17 -8.18 -7.77
N SER A 43 26.72 -7.34 -6.88
CA SER A 43 27.26 -5.98 -7.15
C SER A 43 26.35 -4.88 -7.72
N THR A 44 25.05 -5.03 -7.80
CA THR A 44 24.17 -3.93 -8.21
C THR A 44 23.48 -3.29 -7.00
N THR A 45 23.68 -1.98 -6.87
CA THR A 45 22.96 -1.15 -5.91
C THR A 45 21.45 -1.44 -6.02
N SER A 46 20.77 -1.75 -4.91
CA SER A 46 19.33 -1.98 -4.90
C SER A 46 18.62 -0.83 -5.61
N SER A 47 17.70 -1.15 -6.51
CA SER A 47 16.90 -0.11 -7.19
C SER A 47 16.15 0.78 -6.18
N LEU A 48 15.83 0.29 -4.99
CA LEU A 48 15.24 1.07 -3.90
C LEU A 48 16.15 2.19 -3.36
N LEU A 49 17.47 2.12 -3.56
CA LEU A 49 18.39 3.19 -3.19
C LEU A 49 18.39 4.34 -4.19
N ALA A 50 17.98 4.06 -5.43
CA ALA A 50 18.01 5.00 -6.54
C ALA A 50 16.62 5.40 -7.05
N LYS A 51 15.58 4.65 -6.68
CA LYS A 51 14.20 4.86 -7.14
C LYS A 51 13.23 4.79 -5.97
N MET A 52 12.20 5.60 -6.03
CA MET A 52 11.09 5.55 -5.09
C MET A 52 10.37 4.19 -5.18
N PRO A 53 9.80 3.64 -4.07
CA PRO A 53 9.03 2.40 -4.11
C PRO A 53 7.85 2.42 -5.11
N HIS A 54 7.28 3.59 -5.38
CA HIS A 54 6.21 3.74 -6.38
C HIS A 54 6.69 3.59 -7.82
N ASP A 55 7.95 3.89 -8.10
CA ASP A 55 8.58 3.66 -9.41
C ASP A 55 9.03 2.21 -9.59
N CYS A 56 9.36 1.52 -8.48
CA CYS A 56 9.73 0.11 -8.49
C CYS A 56 8.51 -0.81 -8.66
N VAL A 57 7.35 -0.41 -8.13
CA VAL A 57 6.08 -1.17 -8.19
C VAL A 57 4.97 -0.25 -8.71
N PRO A 58 4.74 -0.22 -10.04
CA PRO A 58 3.80 0.70 -10.67
C PRO A 58 2.35 0.41 -10.29
N PHE A 59 1.51 1.45 -10.37
CA PHE A 59 0.07 1.32 -10.13
C PHE A 59 -0.67 0.77 -11.36
N LEU A 60 -1.54 -0.18 -11.12
CA LEU A 60 -2.48 -0.74 -12.11
C LEU A 60 -3.31 0.34 -12.79
N GLU A 61 -3.79 1.33 -12.01
CA GLU A 61 -4.63 2.44 -12.47
C GLU A 61 -3.97 3.21 -13.61
N PHE A 62 -2.64 3.37 -13.56
CA PHE A 62 -1.88 4.07 -14.60
C PHE A 62 -1.62 3.17 -15.81
N GLN A 63 -1.45 1.87 -15.60
CA GLN A 63 -1.34 0.90 -16.70
C GLN A 63 -2.65 0.79 -17.50
N LEU A 64 -3.80 1.01 -16.84
CA LEU A 64 -5.10 1.02 -17.48
C LEU A 64 -5.37 2.30 -18.28
N SER A 65 -4.78 3.44 -17.89
CA SER A 65 -4.95 4.72 -18.55
C SER A 65 -4.04 4.91 -19.77
N ASP A 66 -2.94 4.19 -19.85
CA ASP A 66 -1.97 4.32 -20.94
C ASP A 66 -2.40 3.48 -22.15
N GLN A 67 -2.41 4.09 -23.34
CA GLN A 67 -2.72 3.38 -24.59
C GLN A 67 -1.61 2.41 -25.01
N ASN A 68 -0.48 2.42 -24.30
CA ASN A 68 0.66 1.55 -24.55
C ASN A 68 1.15 0.89 -23.25
N PRO A 69 0.62 -0.31 -22.88
CA PRO A 69 0.98 -1.03 -21.65
C PRO A 69 2.42 -1.59 -21.64
N SER A 70 3.26 -1.19 -22.61
CA SER A 70 4.58 -1.78 -22.87
C SER A 70 5.72 -1.31 -21.93
N ASN A 71 5.49 -0.42 -20.98
CA ASN A 71 6.50 0.05 -20.02
C ASN A 71 6.61 -0.81 -18.74
N ARG A 72 5.97 -1.97 -18.72
CA ARG A 72 6.05 -2.89 -17.59
C ARG A 72 7.36 -3.69 -17.67
N ASP A 73 8.18 -3.63 -16.63
CA ASP A 73 9.29 -4.57 -16.47
C ASP A 73 8.73 -5.97 -16.16
N LEU A 74 8.58 -6.79 -17.19
CA LEU A 74 8.07 -8.17 -17.08
C LEU A 74 8.97 -9.07 -16.21
N ALA A 75 10.20 -8.65 -15.94
CA ALA A 75 11.11 -9.36 -15.06
C ALA A 75 10.76 -9.21 -13.57
N ILE A 76 9.91 -8.22 -13.21
CA ILE A 76 9.43 -8.00 -11.86
C ILE A 76 7.90 -8.03 -11.90
N PRO A 77 7.28 -9.18 -11.52
CA PRO A 77 5.84 -9.39 -11.64
C PRO A 77 5.06 -8.68 -10.51
N LEU A 78 5.43 -7.43 -10.19
CA LEU A 78 4.79 -6.64 -9.15
C LEU A 78 4.01 -5.48 -9.75
N LEU A 79 2.78 -5.34 -9.31
CA LEU A 79 1.90 -4.20 -9.55
C LEU A 79 1.28 -3.77 -8.22
N SER A 80 0.75 -2.58 -8.17
CA SER A 80 0.00 -2.11 -7.00
C SER A 80 -1.33 -1.51 -7.41
N THR A 81 -2.27 -1.40 -6.47
CA THR A 81 -3.56 -0.80 -6.73
C THR A 81 -4.21 -0.24 -5.47
N HIS A 82 -4.98 0.82 -5.64
CA HIS A 82 -5.93 1.32 -4.65
C HIS A 82 -7.38 0.95 -4.97
N VAL A 83 -7.62 0.24 -6.06
CA VAL A 83 -8.97 -0.13 -6.49
C VAL A 83 -9.61 -1.08 -5.48
N PRO A 84 -10.84 -0.84 -5.00
CA PRO A 84 -11.58 -1.77 -4.17
C PRO A 84 -11.73 -3.14 -4.84
N TYR A 85 -11.74 -4.24 -4.07
CA TYR A 85 -11.80 -5.59 -4.62
C TYR A 85 -12.95 -5.79 -5.61
N SER A 86 -14.13 -5.25 -5.30
CA SER A 86 -15.32 -5.32 -6.18
C SER A 86 -15.19 -4.60 -7.51
N CYS A 87 -14.20 -3.70 -7.62
CA CYS A 87 -13.93 -2.90 -8.81
C CYS A 87 -12.69 -3.36 -9.57
N LEU A 88 -12.00 -4.41 -9.11
CA LEU A 88 -10.88 -4.97 -9.84
C LEU A 88 -11.32 -5.54 -11.19
N PRO A 89 -10.47 -5.49 -12.23
CA PRO A 89 -10.70 -6.19 -13.48
C PRO A 89 -11.06 -7.67 -13.24
N LYS A 90 -12.10 -8.15 -13.90
CA LYS A 90 -12.52 -9.57 -13.80
C LYS A 90 -11.39 -10.53 -14.17
N SER A 91 -10.54 -10.13 -15.11
CA SER A 91 -9.35 -10.89 -15.51
C SER A 91 -8.38 -11.12 -14.35
N ILE A 92 -8.22 -10.17 -13.41
CA ILE A 92 -7.42 -10.35 -12.21
C ILE A 92 -8.12 -11.29 -11.22
N ILE A 93 -9.44 -11.07 -10.99
CA ILE A 93 -10.21 -11.89 -10.06
C ILE A 93 -10.24 -13.38 -10.49
N SER A 94 -10.40 -13.64 -11.79
CA SER A 94 -10.47 -15.01 -12.33
C SER A 94 -9.10 -15.66 -12.62
N SER A 95 -8.00 -14.88 -12.57
CA SER A 95 -6.66 -15.40 -12.81
C SER A 95 -6.08 -16.13 -11.59
N SER A 96 -4.88 -16.71 -11.75
CA SER A 96 -4.05 -17.26 -10.66
C SER A 96 -3.14 -16.22 -9.99
N CYS A 97 -3.28 -14.95 -10.32
CA CYS A 97 -2.50 -13.87 -9.70
C CYS A 97 -2.67 -13.83 -8.19
N LYS A 98 -1.61 -13.46 -7.50
CA LYS A 98 -1.64 -13.27 -6.04
C LYS A 98 -1.93 -11.81 -5.70
N ILE A 99 -2.61 -11.58 -4.60
CA ILE A 99 -2.93 -10.25 -4.07
C ILE A 99 -2.46 -10.17 -2.62
N ILE A 100 -1.66 -9.18 -2.31
CA ILE A 100 -1.24 -8.86 -0.95
C ILE A 100 -1.93 -7.57 -0.56
N TYR A 101 -2.83 -7.63 0.41
CA TYR A 101 -3.59 -6.49 0.88
C TYR A 101 -3.15 -6.03 2.26
N ILE A 102 -3.02 -4.71 2.44
CA ILE A 102 -2.74 -4.11 3.75
C ILE A 102 -3.78 -3.05 4.08
N CYS A 103 -4.34 -3.14 5.30
CA CYS A 103 -5.14 -2.08 5.92
C CYS A 103 -4.44 -1.55 7.17
N ARG A 104 -5.02 -0.52 7.77
CA ARG A 104 -4.52 0.19 8.94
C ARG A 104 -5.69 0.67 9.79
N ASP A 105 -5.45 1.03 11.06
CA ASP A 105 -6.42 1.76 11.87
C ASP A 105 -7.00 2.94 11.09
N ALA A 106 -8.33 3.06 11.09
CA ALA A 106 -9.04 4.04 10.26
C ALA A 106 -8.71 5.49 10.63
N LYS A 107 -8.41 5.75 11.91
CA LYS A 107 -8.06 7.08 12.42
C LYS A 107 -6.68 7.51 11.89
N ASP A 108 -5.70 6.61 11.97
CA ASP A 108 -4.37 6.85 11.42
C ASP A 108 -4.37 6.95 9.89
N ALA A 109 -5.18 6.13 9.22
CA ALA A 109 -5.36 6.18 7.78
C ALA A 109 -5.97 7.53 7.35
N PHE A 110 -7.02 7.99 8.02
CA PHE A 110 -7.66 9.28 7.79
C PHE A 110 -6.68 10.44 7.97
N VAL A 111 -6.01 10.52 9.12
CA VAL A 111 -5.05 11.61 9.39
C VAL A 111 -3.94 11.62 8.34
N SER A 112 -3.39 10.44 8.00
CA SER A 112 -2.36 10.35 6.97
C SER A 112 -2.85 10.75 5.58
N LEU A 113 -4.11 10.43 5.24
CA LEU A 113 -4.73 10.81 3.96
C LEU A 113 -4.96 12.32 3.90
N TRP A 114 -5.50 12.92 4.96
CA TRP A 114 -5.75 14.35 5.02
C TRP A 114 -4.46 15.15 4.84
N TYR A 115 -3.39 14.81 5.56
CA TYR A 115 -2.09 15.48 5.39
C TYR A 115 -1.52 15.33 3.98
N PHE A 116 -1.68 14.16 3.38
CA PHE A 116 -1.22 13.91 2.02
C PHE A 116 -1.96 14.78 1.01
N LEU A 117 -3.30 14.79 1.08
CA LEU A 117 -4.13 15.60 0.19
C LEU A 117 -3.89 17.10 0.40
N ALA A 118 -3.77 17.54 1.65
CA ALA A 118 -3.48 18.93 1.96
C ALA A 118 -2.14 19.41 1.38
N LYS A 119 -1.11 18.57 1.40
CA LYS A 119 0.17 18.88 0.74
C LYS A 119 0.03 18.98 -0.77
N MET A 120 -0.70 18.06 -1.39
CA MET A 120 -0.95 18.08 -2.84
C MET A 120 -1.73 19.33 -3.26
N GLN A 121 -2.80 19.66 -2.54
CA GLN A 121 -3.61 20.85 -2.82
C GLN A 121 -2.79 22.15 -2.73
N ARG A 122 -1.93 22.27 -1.71
CA ARG A 122 -1.02 23.42 -1.59
C ARG A 122 -0.01 23.51 -2.73
N SER A 123 0.48 22.37 -3.21
CA SER A 123 1.37 22.34 -4.39
C SER A 123 0.68 22.87 -5.65
N ASP A 124 -0.64 22.68 -5.74
CA ASP A 124 -1.46 23.16 -6.85
C ASP A 124 -2.08 24.56 -6.57
N ASN A 125 -1.65 25.25 -5.49
CA ASN A 125 -2.20 26.53 -5.01
C ASN A 125 -3.71 26.45 -4.68
N VAL A 126 -4.19 25.31 -4.24
CA VAL A 126 -5.55 25.10 -3.75
C VAL A 126 -5.54 25.09 -2.23
N GLU A 127 -6.47 25.84 -1.61
CA GLU A 127 -6.62 25.83 -0.15
C GLU A 127 -7.05 24.42 0.31
N PRO A 128 -6.34 23.81 1.26
CA PRO A 128 -6.69 22.49 1.76
C PRO A 128 -8.03 22.49 2.50
N LEU A 129 -8.77 21.42 2.33
CA LEU A 129 -10.01 21.20 3.07
C LEU A 129 -9.71 21.17 4.59
N PRO A 130 -10.45 21.92 5.44
CA PRO A 130 -10.32 21.85 6.89
C PRO A 130 -10.44 20.40 7.40
N LEU A 131 -9.69 20.07 8.46
CA LEU A 131 -9.63 18.70 8.99
C LEU A 131 -11.02 18.20 9.40
N GLU A 132 -11.82 19.06 10.03
CA GLU A 132 -13.17 18.73 10.51
C GLU A 132 -14.11 18.41 9.35
N GLU A 133 -14.06 19.18 8.27
CA GLU A 133 -14.86 18.92 7.07
C GLU A 133 -14.43 17.63 6.38
N ALA A 134 -13.13 17.42 6.25
CA ALA A 134 -12.58 16.17 5.70
C ALA A 134 -12.98 14.96 6.55
N PHE A 135 -13.00 15.13 7.88
CA PHE A 135 -13.43 14.09 8.82
C PHE A 135 -14.91 13.72 8.63
N GLU A 136 -15.78 14.73 8.49
CA GLU A 136 -17.21 14.51 8.21
C GLU A 136 -17.41 13.74 6.89
N LEU A 137 -16.69 14.11 5.84
CA LEU A 137 -16.75 13.40 4.56
C LEU A 137 -16.30 11.93 4.74
N PHE A 138 -15.19 11.71 5.43
CA PHE A 138 -14.68 10.36 5.65
C PHE A 138 -15.65 9.51 6.48
N CYS A 139 -16.24 10.06 7.55
CA CYS A 139 -17.27 9.39 8.35
C CYS A 139 -18.53 9.05 7.54
N ASN A 140 -18.85 9.82 6.51
CA ASN A 140 -19.94 9.55 5.57
C ASN A 140 -19.56 8.63 4.41
N GLY A 141 -18.33 8.08 4.42
CA GLY A 141 -17.83 7.17 3.41
C GLY A 141 -17.31 7.85 2.14
N ILE A 142 -17.17 9.17 2.16
CA ILE A 142 -16.68 9.95 1.01
C ILE A 142 -15.16 10.10 1.16
N ALA A 143 -14.43 9.28 0.44
CA ALA A 143 -12.97 9.31 0.38
C ALA A 143 -12.47 8.74 -0.95
N ASN A 144 -11.22 9.03 -1.30
CA ASN A 144 -10.58 8.43 -2.47
C ASN A 144 -10.55 6.90 -2.32
N TYR A 145 -11.16 6.20 -3.27
CA TYR A 145 -11.33 4.73 -3.23
C TYR A 145 -12.16 4.21 -2.05
N GLY A 146 -12.93 5.10 -1.38
CA GLY A 146 -13.83 4.76 -0.26
C GLY A 146 -15.17 4.18 -0.70
N PRO A 147 -16.07 3.84 0.27
CA PRO A 147 -15.86 3.96 1.73
C PRO A 147 -14.75 3.07 2.26
N TYR A 148 -13.99 3.56 3.24
CA TYR A 148 -12.82 2.84 3.78
C TYR A 148 -13.17 1.44 4.29
N TRP A 149 -14.26 1.31 5.05
CA TRP A 149 -14.73 0.02 5.58
C TRP A 149 -15.13 -0.98 4.49
N ASP A 150 -15.73 -0.52 3.39
CA ASP A 150 -16.12 -1.39 2.28
C ASP A 150 -14.88 -1.87 1.51
N HIS A 151 -13.89 -0.99 1.37
CA HIS A 151 -12.60 -1.35 0.80
C HIS A 151 -11.92 -2.46 1.61
N VAL A 152 -11.86 -2.31 2.94
CA VAL A 152 -11.27 -3.29 3.86
C VAL A 152 -12.06 -4.60 3.83
N LEU A 153 -13.38 -4.54 3.95
CA LEU A 153 -14.26 -5.71 3.96
C LEU A 153 -14.23 -6.50 2.65
N GLY A 154 -14.12 -5.81 1.53
CA GLY A 154 -14.03 -6.47 0.21
C GLY A 154 -12.83 -7.41 0.13
N TYR A 155 -11.65 -6.91 0.49
CA TYR A 155 -10.43 -7.75 0.50
C TYR A 155 -10.42 -8.77 1.64
N TRP A 156 -10.99 -8.44 2.81
CA TRP A 156 -11.12 -9.40 3.91
C TRP A 156 -11.95 -10.61 3.52
N ARG A 157 -13.16 -10.40 2.99
CA ARG A 157 -14.04 -11.50 2.55
C ARG A 157 -13.40 -12.35 1.47
N ALA A 158 -12.77 -11.68 0.50
CA ALA A 158 -12.06 -12.37 -0.57
C ALA A 158 -10.87 -13.19 -0.04
N SER A 159 -10.17 -12.72 1.00
CA SER A 159 -9.07 -13.49 1.61
C SER A 159 -9.55 -14.73 2.37
N LEU A 160 -10.76 -14.71 2.91
CA LEU A 160 -11.37 -15.90 3.53
C LEU A 160 -11.83 -16.93 2.49
N GLU A 161 -12.30 -16.45 1.33
CA GLU A 161 -12.75 -17.31 0.23
C GLU A 161 -11.57 -17.91 -0.57
N PHE A 162 -10.49 -17.11 -0.75
CA PHE A 162 -9.32 -17.50 -1.54
C PHE A 162 -8.01 -17.27 -0.77
N PRO A 163 -7.76 -17.99 0.36
CA PRO A 163 -6.61 -17.74 1.23
C PRO A 163 -5.24 -18.01 0.56
N GLU A 164 -5.21 -18.88 -0.46
CA GLU A 164 -3.99 -19.16 -1.25
C GLU A 164 -3.66 -18.03 -2.25
N LYS A 165 -4.66 -17.23 -2.60
CA LYS A 165 -4.57 -16.16 -3.59
C LYS A 165 -4.46 -14.78 -2.96
N ILE A 166 -5.07 -14.55 -1.79
CA ILE A 166 -5.16 -13.24 -1.16
C ILE A 166 -4.61 -13.29 0.26
N LEU A 167 -3.50 -12.60 0.48
CA LEU A 167 -2.91 -12.40 1.81
C LEU A 167 -3.40 -11.07 2.38
N PHE A 168 -4.17 -11.14 3.47
CA PHE A 168 -4.65 -9.98 4.20
C PHE A 168 -3.74 -9.66 5.39
N LEU A 169 -3.30 -8.41 5.49
CA LEU A 169 -2.38 -7.91 6.51
C LEU A 169 -2.92 -6.64 7.16
N THR A 170 -2.54 -6.41 8.42
CA THR A 170 -2.73 -5.12 9.08
C THR A 170 -1.37 -4.45 9.30
N TYR A 171 -1.33 -3.13 9.15
CA TYR A 171 -0.12 -2.34 9.34
C TYR A 171 0.45 -2.52 10.75
N GLU A 172 -0.42 -2.56 11.74
CA GLU A 172 -0.09 -2.67 13.15
C GLU A 172 0.58 -4.01 13.48
N GLU A 173 0.05 -5.13 12.97
CA GLU A 173 0.67 -6.45 13.16
C GLU A 173 2.01 -6.54 12.45
N MET A 174 2.11 -6.02 11.24
CA MET A 174 3.38 -5.95 10.52
C MET A 174 4.44 -5.13 11.28
N LYS A 175 4.05 -4.00 11.89
CA LYS A 175 4.96 -3.18 12.70
C LYS A 175 5.37 -3.88 13.99
N LYS A 176 4.46 -4.65 14.61
CA LYS A 176 4.71 -5.37 15.85
C LYS A 176 5.70 -6.53 15.66
N ASP A 177 5.59 -7.25 14.56
CA ASP A 177 6.46 -8.38 14.23
C ASP A 177 6.79 -8.40 12.74
N THR A 178 7.65 -7.45 12.34
CA THR A 178 8.06 -7.29 10.95
C THR A 178 8.77 -8.53 10.41
N ALA A 179 9.57 -9.22 11.23
CA ALA A 179 10.37 -10.36 10.79
C ALA A 179 9.49 -11.54 10.36
N THR A 180 8.50 -11.90 11.17
CA THR A 180 7.54 -12.95 10.83
C THR A 180 6.74 -12.59 9.58
N HIS A 181 6.31 -11.32 9.44
CA HIS A 181 5.55 -10.88 8.27
C HIS A 181 6.39 -10.83 6.99
N VAL A 182 7.68 -10.48 7.07
CA VAL A 182 8.60 -10.54 5.91
C VAL A 182 8.77 -11.98 5.43
N LYS A 183 8.93 -12.95 6.34
CA LYS A 183 8.98 -14.37 5.98
C LYS A 183 7.66 -14.85 5.35
N LYS A 184 6.52 -14.49 5.95
CA LYS A 184 5.18 -14.80 5.43
C LYS A 184 4.95 -14.21 4.04
N LEU A 185 5.40 -12.98 3.79
CA LEU A 185 5.37 -12.35 2.47
C LEU A 185 6.19 -13.15 1.45
N ALA A 186 7.41 -13.53 1.80
CA ALA A 186 8.29 -14.31 0.94
C ALA A 186 7.69 -15.68 0.59
N GLU A 187 7.15 -16.38 1.58
CA GLU A 187 6.45 -17.65 1.40
C GLU A 187 5.23 -17.50 0.48
N PHE A 188 4.37 -16.53 0.78
CA PHE A 188 3.19 -16.25 -0.04
C PHE A 188 3.54 -15.90 -1.48
N MET A 189 4.61 -15.14 -1.72
CA MET A 189 5.10 -14.81 -3.06
C MET A 189 5.79 -15.98 -3.77
N GLY A 190 6.02 -17.11 -3.08
CA GLY A 190 6.69 -18.29 -3.66
C GLY A 190 8.22 -18.15 -3.74
N CYS A 191 8.79 -17.30 -2.91
CA CYS A 191 10.24 -17.06 -2.84
C CYS A 191 10.71 -17.04 -1.38
N SER A 192 10.40 -18.12 -0.62
CA SER A 192 10.79 -18.29 0.78
C SER A 192 12.30 -18.07 0.98
N PHE A 193 12.68 -17.60 2.16
CA PHE A 193 14.08 -17.53 2.55
C PHE A 193 14.64 -18.94 2.74
N THR A 194 15.87 -19.16 2.30
CA THR A 194 16.61 -20.38 2.62
C THR A 194 17.17 -20.29 4.06
N LEU A 195 17.53 -21.43 4.64
CA LEU A 195 18.18 -21.45 5.96
C LEU A 195 19.46 -20.59 5.98
N GLU A 196 20.26 -20.69 4.92
CA GLU A 196 21.47 -19.89 4.77
C GLU A 196 21.18 -18.38 4.73
N GLU A 197 20.11 -17.95 4.01
CA GLU A 197 19.69 -16.55 3.99
C GLU A 197 19.20 -16.09 5.37
N GLU A 198 18.49 -16.93 6.12
CA GLU A 198 18.01 -16.61 7.47
C GLU A 198 19.16 -16.49 8.46
N GLU A 199 20.06 -17.47 8.50
CA GLU A 199 21.26 -17.48 9.36
C GLU A 199 22.22 -16.35 9.01
N GLY A 200 22.32 -16.01 7.72
CA GLY A 200 23.10 -14.88 7.21
C GLY A 200 22.47 -13.50 7.43
N GLY A 201 21.33 -13.42 8.16
CA GLY A 201 20.67 -12.16 8.48
C GLY A 201 19.92 -11.51 7.31
N GLY A 202 19.58 -12.28 6.28
CA GLY A 202 18.90 -11.78 5.07
C GLY A 202 17.55 -11.10 5.36
N VAL A 203 16.78 -11.64 6.31
CA VAL A 203 15.51 -11.06 6.76
C VAL A 203 15.75 -9.68 7.40
N GLN A 204 16.71 -9.57 8.30
CA GLN A 204 17.03 -8.31 9.00
C GLN A 204 17.56 -7.24 8.05
N LYS A 205 18.35 -7.66 7.05
CA LYS A 205 18.84 -6.76 6.01
C LYS A 205 17.68 -6.13 5.21
N ILE A 206 16.66 -6.91 4.84
CA ILE A 206 15.47 -6.39 4.16
C ILE A 206 14.68 -5.44 5.07
N ILE A 207 14.48 -5.81 6.34
CA ILE A 207 13.77 -4.97 7.31
C ILE A 207 14.47 -3.63 7.48
N SER A 208 15.79 -3.63 7.67
CA SER A 208 16.58 -2.41 7.82
C SER A 208 16.50 -1.53 6.57
N MET A 209 16.73 -2.10 5.39
CA MET A 209 16.68 -1.38 4.12
C MET A 209 15.31 -0.78 3.81
N CYS A 210 14.23 -1.42 4.27
CA CYS A 210 12.86 -0.97 4.06
C CYS A 210 12.29 -0.23 5.28
N SER A 211 13.11 0.10 6.29
CA SER A 211 12.66 0.88 7.44
C SER A 211 12.23 2.29 7.03
N PHE A 212 11.37 2.92 7.83
CA PHE A 212 10.92 4.28 7.56
C PHE A 212 12.11 5.25 7.57
N GLU A 213 13.03 5.08 8.52
CA GLU A 213 14.22 5.90 8.70
C GLU A 213 15.12 5.83 7.47
N GLU A 214 15.44 4.62 7.01
CA GLU A 214 16.27 4.42 5.82
C GLU A 214 15.59 4.97 4.57
N LEU A 215 14.36 4.54 4.26
CA LEU A 215 13.67 4.97 3.05
C LEU A 215 13.47 6.50 3.02
N SER A 216 13.06 7.11 4.15
CA SER A 216 12.84 8.55 4.20
C SER A 216 14.14 9.36 4.11
N SER A 217 15.30 8.74 4.43
CA SER A 217 16.62 9.37 4.38
C SER A 217 17.23 9.44 2.98
N LEU A 218 16.79 8.59 2.06
CA LEU A 218 17.34 8.51 0.71
C LEU A 218 17.11 9.81 -0.08
N GLU A 219 18.14 10.25 -0.81
CA GLU A 219 18.08 11.49 -1.61
C GLU A 219 16.91 11.49 -2.60
N VAL A 220 16.65 10.34 -3.25
CA VAL A 220 15.51 10.19 -4.17
C VAL A 220 14.16 10.41 -3.47
N ASN A 221 14.04 10.03 -2.20
CA ASN A 221 12.80 10.18 -1.43
C ASN A 221 12.68 11.55 -0.75
N LYS A 222 13.79 12.26 -0.51
CA LYS A 222 13.79 13.63 0.04
C LYS A 222 13.54 14.68 -1.03
N ASN A 223 14.28 14.61 -2.13
CA ASN A 223 14.49 15.75 -3.03
C ASN A 223 13.93 15.53 -4.45
N ALA A 224 13.62 14.29 -4.84
CA ALA A 224 13.07 14.03 -6.17
C ALA A 224 11.53 14.15 -6.18
N GLU A 225 11.01 14.22 -7.39
CA GLU A 225 9.58 14.32 -7.67
C GLU A 225 9.10 13.08 -8.40
N HIS A 226 7.90 12.63 -8.03
CA HIS A 226 7.18 11.57 -8.71
C HIS A 226 6.13 12.17 -9.66
N ARG A 227 6.16 11.72 -10.91
CA ARG A 227 5.15 12.10 -11.91
C ARG A 227 4.09 11.00 -11.98
N THR A 228 2.90 11.35 -11.57
CA THR A 228 1.74 10.47 -11.66
C THR A 228 0.97 10.77 -12.95
N PRO A 229 0.76 9.80 -13.84
CA PRO A 229 -0.07 10.00 -15.02
C PRO A 229 -1.46 10.57 -14.65
N GLY A 230 -1.89 11.62 -15.35
CA GLY A 230 -3.17 12.28 -15.10
C GLY A 230 -3.18 13.31 -13.97
N ILE A 231 -2.05 13.53 -13.30
CA ILE A 231 -1.86 14.64 -12.33
C ILE A 231 -0.99 15.70 -12.99
N SER A 232 -1.45 16.94 -12.98
CA SER A 232 -0.82 18.06 -13.70
C SER A 232 0.54 18.43 -13.12
N SER A 233 0.65 18.40 -11.79
CA SER A 233 1.88 18.80 -11.08
C SER A 233 2.63 17.59 -10.56
N PRO A 234 3.97 17.58 -10.66
CA PRO A 234 4.78 16.54 -10.04
C PRO A 234 4.62 16.59 -8.51
N ILE A 235 4.66 15.42 -7.89
CA ILE A 235 4.49 15.26 -6.45
C ILE A 235 5.86 15.06 -5.81
N GLN A 236 6.23 15.88 -4.83
CA GLN A 236 7.45 15.69 -4.05
C GLN A 236 7.44 14.31 -3.36
N ASN A 237 8.47 13.49 -3.55
CA ASN A 237 8.55 12.16 -2.98
C ASN A 237 8.44 12.15 -1.44
N SER A 238 8.91 13.21 -0.79
CA SER A 238 8.83 13.37 0.66
C SER A 238 7.41 13.37 1.24
N VAL A 239 6.37 13.65 0.44
CA VAL A 239 4.97 13.63 0.91
C VAL A 239 4.47 12.21 1.24
N PHE A 240 5.15 11.18 0.74
CA PHE A 240 4.81 9.79 1.03
C PHE A 240 5.37 9.31 2.37
N PHE A 241 6.29 10.07 2.97
CA PHE A 241 6.98 9.76 4.23
C PHE A 241 6.62 10.79 5.30
N ARG A 242 5.51 10.56 6.03
CA ARG A 242 5.06 11.51 7.09
C ARG A 242 5.67 11.16 8.46
N LYS A 243 5.29 10.02 9.04
CA LYS A 243 5.78 9.55 10.36
C LYS A 243 6.04 8.05 10.43
N GLY A 244 5.20 7.22 9.80
CA GLY A 244 5.31 5.76 9.86
C GLY A 244 5.00 5.16 11.24
N GLU A 245 4.29 5.89 12.11
CA GLU A 245 3.96 5.54 13.49
C GLU A 245 2.51 5.08 13.62
N ILE A 246 2.23 4.28 14.66
CA ILE A 246 0.89 3.86 15.05
C ILE A 246 0.38 4.81 16.13
N GLY A 247 -0.91 5.17 16.07
CA GLY A 247 -1.56 6.00 17.09
C GLY A 247 -1.32 7.48 16.98
N ASP A 248 -0.63 7.96 15.92
CA ASP A 248 -0.39 9.40 15.72
C ASP A 248 -1.69 10.21 15.54
N TRP A 249 -2.78 9.54 15.22
CA TRP A 249 -4.10 10.17 15.13
C TRP A 249 -4.48 10.94 16.40
N ALA A 250 -4.07 10.47 17.59
CA ALA A 250 -4.37 11.11 18.87
C ALA A 250 -3.76 12.52 19.02
N ASN A 251 -2.76 12.86 18.20
CA ASN A 251 -2.18 14.20 18.14
C ASN A 251 -2.98 15.17 17.25
N HIS A 252 -4.02 14.70 16.57
CA HIS A 252 -4.72 15.45 15.52
C HIS A 252 -6.24 15.42 15.66
N LEU A 253 -6.80 14.33 16.16
CA LEU A 253 -8.24 14.16 16.38
C LEU A 253 -8.59 14.34 17.85
N THR A 254 -9.77 14.87 18.13
CA THR A 254 -10.29 14.85 19.50
C THR A 254 -10.67 13.43 19.94
N PRO A 255 -10.75 13.16 21.25
CA PRO A 255 -11.24 11.86 21.75
C PRO A 255 -12.62 11.48 21.18
N GLU A 256 -13.51 12.47 21.00
CA GLU A 256 -14.86 12.28 20.46
C GLU A 256 -14.83 11.88 18.98
N MET A 257 -13.96 12.51 18.19
CA MET A 257 -13.74 12.14 16.79
C MET A 257 -13.19 10.72 16.70
N GLY A 258 -12.21 10.38 17.53
CA GLY A 258 -11.65 9.03 17.60
C GLY A 258 -12.71 7.98 17.93
N ALA A 259 -13.50 8.21 19.00
CA ALA A 259 -14.56 7.32 19.43
C ALA A 259 -15.66 7.16 18.35
N ARG A 260 -16.02 8.25 17.66
CA ARG A 260 -17.01 8.20 16.58
C ARG A 260 -16.54 7.31 15.40
N LEU A 261 -15.27 7.41 15.02
CA LEU A 261 -14.74 6.59 13.93
C LEU A 261 -14.63 5.12 14.34
N ASP A 262 -14.22 4.84 15.58
CA ASP A 262 -14.23 3.48 16.15
C ASP A 262 -15.64 2.87 16.11
N ASP A 263 -16.66 3.63 16.49
CA ASP A 263 -18.08 3.23 16.49
C ASP A 263 -18.58 2.92 15.07
N ILE A 264 -18.20 3.74 14.09
CA ILE A 264 -18.52 3.50 12.67
C ILE A 264 -17.86 2.20 12.21
N MET A 265 -16.56 2.03 12.46
CA MET A 265 -15.83 0.83 12.07
C MET A 265 -16.41 -0.42 12.73
N GLU A 266 -16.69 -0.38 14.03
CA GLU A 266 -17.30 -1.51 14.75
C GLU A 266 -18.66 -1.91 14.15
N LYS A 267 -19.54 -0.94 13.86
CA LYS A 267 -20.83 -1.18 13.22
C LYS A 267 -20.69 -1.76 11.83
N LYS A 268 -19.77 -1.22 11.01
CA LYS A 268 -19.57 -1.66 9.63
C LYS A 268 -18.90 -3.03 9.53
N LEU A 269 -17.98 -3.35 10.45
CA LEU A 269 -17.28 -4.64 10.47
C LEU A 269 -18.05 -5.73 11.23
N LYS A 270 -19.15 -5.39 11.88
CA LYS A 270 -19.98 -6.33 12.67
C LYS A 270 -20.39 -7.56 11.83
N GLY A 271 -20.17 -8.74 12.37
CA GLY A 271 -20.50 -10.01 11.72
C GLY A 271 -19.53 -10.48 10.64
N SER A 272 -18.48 -9.72 10.31
CA SER A 272 -17.48 -10.11 9.31
C SER A 272 -16.39 -11.05 9.87
N GLY A 273 -16.27 -11.17 11.18
CA GLY A 273 -15.14 -11.84 11.84
C GLY A 273 -13.84 -11.05 11.85
N LEU A 274 -13.76 -9.92 11.13
CA LEU A 274 -12.57 -9.07 11.11
C LEU A 274 -12.46 -8.29 12.42
N LYS A 275 -11.29 -8.38 13.06
CA LYS A 275 -10.91 -7.55 14.20
C LYS A 275 -9.69 -6.75 13.80
N LEU A 276 -9.82 -5.45 13.70
CA LEU A 276 -8.69 -4.56 13.50
C LEU A 276 -8.03 -4.24 14.84
N PRO A 277 -6.69 -4.18 14.92
CA PRO A 277 -5.98 -3.64 16.07
C PRO A 277 -6.44 -2.20 16.37
N ARG A 278 -6.58 -1.85 17.64
CA ARG A 278 -6.95 -0.51 18.11
C ARG A 278 -5.73 0.20 18.67
#